data_c80289e51da7d2c4a1e27b04e7c632eb
#
_entry.id   c80289e51da7d2c4a1e27b04e7c632eb
#
_cell.length_a   1.000
_cell.length_b   1.000
_cell.length_c   1.000
_cell.angle_alpha   90.00
_cell.angle_beta   90.00
_cell.angle_gamma   90.00
#
_symmetry.space_group_name_H-M   'P 1'
#
loop_
_entity.id
_entity.type
_entity.pdbx_description
1 polymer ?
#
loop_
_entity_poly.entity_id
_entity_poly.type
_entity_poly.pdbx_seq_one_letter_code
_entity_poly.pdbx_strand_id
1 'polypeptide(L)'
;MKYKIKLSTVTTYKFGGYCNNFYKISNNDIDLFDEAFSNKEYFILGKGSNVAFSDKDYEGNVINPDFNEISFIKNLGEVKVGSSVFLPDIARFYKDKNLINAEFLIGIPGSVGGAVKMNAGAYGWEFSDILSSIEVYNLVTKKIETLDKDDINFSYRSSSNLENKVIISATLIGTEGDPALIKSRLKENIKYRKDTQPSAIYNA
;
A
#
# COMPACT_ATOMS: atom_id res chain seq x y z
N MET A 1 5.66 -3.56 -17.63
CA MET A 1 6.92 -4.25 -17.99
C MET A 1 6.95 -5.64 -17.37
N LYS A 2 7.32 -6.70 -18.11
CA LYS A 2 7.45 -8.10 -17.64
C LYS A 2 8.91 -8.53 -17.67
N TYR A 3 9.41 -9.20 -16.62
CA TYR A 3 10.80 -9.68 -16.54
C TYR A 3 10.96 -10.79 -15.48
N LYS A 4 12.12 -11.46 -15.50
CA LYS A 4 12.52 -12.44 -14.49
C LYS A 4 13.22 -11.73 -13.32
N ILE A 5 12.88 -12.10 -12.08
CA ILE A 5 13.48 -11.53 -10.87
C ILE A 5 13.64 -12.59 -9.79
N LYS A 6 14.61 -12.40 -8.89
CA LYS A 6 14.68 -13.16 -7.65
C LYS A 6 13.81 -12.48 -6.59
N LEU A 7 12.79 -13.15 -6.09
CA LEU A 7 11.78 -12.56 -5.18
C LEU A 7 12.38 -12.07 -3.86
N SER A 8 13.45 -12.70 -3.38
CA SER A 8 14.21 -12.22 -2.22
C SER A 8 14.75 -10.79 -2.38
N THR A 9 14.86 -10.25 -3.59
CA THR A 9 15.31 -8.87 -3.81
C THR A 9 14.22 -7.83 -3.64
N VAL A 10 12.94 -8.25 -3.68
CA VAL A 10 11.76 -7.38 -3.58
C VAL A 10 10.92 -7.63 -2.32
N THR A 11 11.44 -8.39 -1.38
CA THR A 11 10.82 -8.63 -0.06
C THR A 11 11.73 -8.15 1.07
N THR A 12 11.13 -7.68 2.17
CA THR A 12 11.87 -7.23 3.36
C THR A 12 12.61 -8.39 4.03
N TYR A 13 11.97 -9.56 4.12
CA TYR A 13 12.56 -10.75 4.75
C TYR A 13 13.67 -11.42 3.92
N LYS A 14 13.88 -11.00 2.67
CA LYS A 14 14.93 -11.52 1.78
C LYS A 14 14.82 -13.02 1.49
N PHE A 15 13.62 -13.59 1.60
CA PHE A 15 13.31 -14.96 1.16
C PHE A 15 12.60 -14.95 -0.19
N GLY A 16 12.84 -15.99 -1.01
CA GLY A 16 12.17 -16.22 -2.28
C GLY A 16 13.13 -16.58 -3.40
N GLY A 17 12.79 -17.63 -4.15
CA GLY A 17 13.44 -18.07 -5.39
C GLY A 17 13.17 -17.12 -6.56
N TYR A 18 13.36 -17.61 -7.78
CA TYR A 18 13.08 -16.83 -8.97
C TYR A 18 11.60 -16.85 -9.33
N CYS A 19 11.14 -15.74 -9.92
CA CYS A 19 9.86 -15.63 -10.63
C CYS A 19 10.17 -15.22 -12.07
N ASN A 20 9.68 -16.01 -13.04
CA ASN A 20 9.89 -15.72 -14.47
C ASN A 20 8.90 -14.68 -14.99
N ASN A 21 7.76 -14.53 -14.33
CA ASN A 21 6.65 -13.68 -14.75
C ASN A 21 6.39 -12.58 -13.71
N PHE A 22 7.34 -11.68 -13.53
CA PHE A 22 7.18 -10.51 -12.68
C PHE A 22 6.70 -9.33 -13.53
N TYR A 23 5.51 -8.83 -13.25
CA TYR A 23 4.87 -7.72 -13.95
C TYR A 23 4.93 -6.47 -13.09
N LYS A 24 5.72 -5.48 -13.50
CA LYS A 24 5.66 -4.14 -12.95
C LYS A 24 4.72 -3.30 -13.81
N ILE A 25 3.59 -2.83 -13.24
CA ILE A 25 2.49 -2.20 -13.98
C ILE A 25 2.23 -0.79 -13.45
N SER A 26 2.37 0.20 -14.33
CA SER A 26 2.11 1.62 -14.10
C SER A 26 0.92 2.11 -14.92
N ASN A 27 0.59 3.41 -14.84
CA ASN A 27 -0.46 4.04 -15.64
C ASN A 27 -0.31 3.79 -17.16
N ASN A 28 0.94 3.73 -17.64
CA ASN A 28 1.22 3.54 -19.07
C ASN A 28 1.08 2.07 -19.53
N ASP A 29 0.96 1.14 -18.60
CA ASP A 29 1.01 -0.30 -18.85
C ASP A 29 -0.25 -1.02 -18.32
N ILE A 30 -1.35 -0.30 -18.08
CA ILE A 30 -2.58 -0.85 -17.45
C ILE A 30 -3.10 -2.08 -18.20
N ASP A 31 -3.00 -2.11 -19.53
CA ASP A 31 -3.41 -3.24 -20.36
C ASP A 31 -2.66 -4.53 -20.03
N LEU A 32 -1.47 -4.44 -19.42
CA LEU A 32 -0.73 -5.62 -18.96
C LEU A 32 -1.41 -6.35 -17.81
N PHE A 33 -2.39 -5.76 -17.14
CA PHE A 33 -3.16 -6.50 -16.14
C PHE A 33 -3.85 -7.71 -16.76
N ASP A 34 -4.42 -7.59 -17.97
CA ASP A 34 -5.08 -8.70 -18.64
C ASP A 34 -4.13 -9.88 -18.90
N GLU A 35 -2.90 -9.61 -19.36
CA GLU A 35 -1.87 -10.64 -19.51
C GLU A 35 -1.44 -11.22 -18.17
N ALA A 36 -1.18 -10.35 -17.18
CA ALA A 36 -0.71 -10.75 -15.89
C ALA A 36 -1.69 -11.64 -15.11
N PHE A 37 -2.99 -11.47 -15.35
CA PHE A 37 -4.06 -12.29 -14.76
C PHE A 37 -4.53 -13.45 -15.62
N SER A 38 -3.96 -13.65 -16.80
CA SER A 38 -4.30 -14.79 -17.67
C SER A 38 -3.94 -16.15 -17.04
N ASN A 39 -2.96 -16.18 -16.15
CA ASN A 39 -2.62 -17.37 -15.37
C ASN A 39 -3.53 -17.48 -14.14
N LYS A 40 -3.96 -18.71 -13.82
CA LYS A 40 -4.78 -18.99 -12.63
C LYS A 40 -4.05 -18.76 -11.31
N GLU A 41 -2.72 -18.86 -11.31
CA GLU A 41 -1.88 -18.60 -10.14
C GLU A 41 -1.21 -17.24 -10.28
N TYR A 42 -1.58 -16.30 -9.42
CA TYR A 42 -0.98 -14.99 -9.35
C TYR A 42 -0.86 -14.48 -7.90
N PHE A 43 0.05 -13.55 -7.69
CA PHE A 43 0.24 -12.86 -6.43
C PHE A 43 0.41 -11.35 -6.65
N ILE A 44 -0.37 -10.53 -5.95
CA ILE A 44 -0.22 -9.07 -5.99
C ILE A 44 0.76 -8.66 -4.89
N LEU A 45 1.91 -8.14 -5.28
CA LEU A 45 2.99 -7.76 -4.38
C LEU A 45 3.11 -6.24 -4.29
N GLY A 46 2.92 -5.68 -3.09
CA GLY A 46 3.25 -4.29 -2.79
C GLY A 46 4.76 -4.10 -2.56
N LYS A 47 5.15 -3.45 -1.47
CA LYS A 47 6.57 -3.27 -1.07
C LYS A 47 7.21 -4.52 -0.43
N GLY A 48 6.50 -5.64 -0.35
CA GLY A 48 7.05 -6.89 0.18
C GLY A 48 7.37 -6.89 1.67
N SER A 49 6.75 -6.00 2.45
CA SER A 49 7.03 -5.86 3.88
C SER A 49 6.32 -6.89 4.77
N ASN A 50 5.26 -7.54 4.26
CA ASN A 50 4.48 -8.54 4.99
C ASN A 50 4.38 -9.86 4.23
N VAL A 51 5.41 -10.21 3.47
CA VAL A 51 5.42 -11.39 2.59
C VAL A 51 6.77 -12.09 2.67
N ALA A 52 6.73 -13.41 2.79
CA ALA A 52 7.88 -14.29 2.61
C ALA A 52 7.51 -15.33 1.55
N PHE A 53 8.31 -15.43 0.51
CA PHE A 53 8.19 -16.50 -0.49
C PHE A 53 9.08 -17.68 -0.12
N SER A 54 8.68 -18.88 -0.53
CA SER A 54 9.57 -20.05 -0.50
C SER A 54 10.81 -19.79 -1.33
N ASP A 55 11.95 -20.40 -0.95
CA ASP A 55 13.20 -20.32 -1.75
C ASP A 55 13.16 -21.11 -3.06
N LYS A 56 12.08 -21.87 -3.28
CA LYS A 56 11.78 -22.49 -4.59
C LYS A 56 11.33 -21.42 -5.57
N ASP A 57 11.54 -21.69 -6.86
CA ASP A 57 11.04 -20.83 -7.92
C ASP A 57 9.50 -20.74 -7.87
N TYR A 58 8.97 -19.55 -8.12
CA TYR A 58 7.54 -19.30 -8.17
C TYR A 58 7.04 -19.35 -9.61
N GLU A 59 6.21 -20.32 -9.93
CA GLU A 59 5.73 -20.58 -11.28
C GLU A 59 4.56 -19.68 -11.72
N GLY A 60 3.90 -19.04 -10.77
CA GLY A 60 2.80 -18.11 -11.02
C GLY A 60 3.29 -16.73 -11.49
N ASN A 61 2.34 -15.83 -11.69
CA ASN A 61 2.60 -14.44 -12.03
C ASN A 61 2.69 -13.59 -10.75
N VAL A 62 3.74 -12.78 -10.61
CA VAL A 62 3.81 -11.76 -9.56
C VAL A 62 3.53 -10.39 -10.17
N ILE A 63 2.53 -9.72 -9.65
CA ILE A 63 2.04 -8.42 -10.13
C ILE A 63 2.42 -7.37 -9.10
N ASN A 64 3.26 -6.44 -9.52
CA ASN A 64 3.73 -5.33 -8.69
C ASN A 64 3.22 -4.00 -9.25
N PRO A 65 2.13 -3.46 -8.70
CA PRO A 65 1.66 -2.13 -9.08
C PRO A 65 2.73 -1.07 -8.83
N ASP A 66 2.82 -0.07 -9.72
CA ASP A 66 3.81 1.04 -9.66
C ASP A 66 3.14 2.40 -9.83
N PHE A 67 2.18 2.70 -8.96
CA PHE A 67 1.44 3.96 -8.90
C PHE A 67 1.95 4.77 -7.70
N ASN A 68 2.78 5.82 -7.94
CA ASN A 68 3.56 6.48 -6.89
C ASN A 68 3.18 7.97 -6.69
N GLU A 69 2.09 8.44 -7.26
CA GLU A 69 1.68 9.83 -7.16
C GLU A 69 1.04 10.16 -5.81
N ILE A 70 1.31 11.35 -5.28
CA ILE A 70 0.63 11.93 -4.12
C ILE A 70 0.20 13.34 -4.47
N SER A 71 -1.07 13.67 -4.26
CA SER A 71 -1.61 15.00 -4.48
C SER A 71 -2.62 15.38 -3.40
N PHE A 72 -2.63 16.67 -3.03
CA PHE A 72 -3.63 17.24 -2.11
C PHE A 72 -4.62 18.10 -2.88
N ILE A 73 -5.88 17.71 -2.84
CA ILE A 73 -7.00 18.43 -3.46
C ILE A 73 -7.65 19.29 -2.38
N LYS A 74 -7.06 20.48 -2.16
CA LYS A 74 -7.37 21.33 -1.02
C LYS A 74 -8.85 21.71 -0.89
N ASN A 75 -9.52 22.00 -2.00
CA ASN A 75 -10.93 22.37 -2.01
C ASN A 75 -11.88 21.23 -1.59
N LEU A 76 -11.43 19.97 -1.66
CA LEU A 76 -12.17 18.80 -1.22
C LEU A 76 -11.70 18.29 0.15
N GLY A 77 -10.55 18.75 0.65
CA GLY A 77 -9.92 18.20 1.84
C GLY A 77 -9.48 16.74 1.63
N GLU A 78 -9.01 16.39 0.44
CA GLU A 78 -8.66 15.03 0.05
C GLU A 78 -7.20 14.90 -0.36
N VAL A 79 -6.59 13.79 0.00
CA VAL A 79 -5.24 13.41 -0.46
C VAL A 79 -5.35 12.14 -1.31
N LYS A 80 -5.14 12.26 -2.63
CA LYS A 80 -5.08 11.13 -3.53
C LYS A 80 -3.67 10.54 -3.54
N VAL A 81 -3.55 9.24 -3.31
CA VAL A 81 -2.27 8.52 -3.20
C VAL A 81 -2.29 7.25 -4.03
N GLY A 82 -1.26 7.04 -4.82
CA GLY A 82 -1.07 5.82 -5.60
C GLY A 82 -0.82 4.60 -4.72
N SER A 83 -1.24 3.42 -5.18
CA SER A 83 -1.18 2.18 -4.38
C SER A 83 0.23 1.73 -4.00
N SER A 84 1.26 2.23 -4.68
CA SER A 84 2.66 1.89 -4.45
C SER A 84 3.41 2.88 -3.55
N VAL A 85 2.77 3.99 -3.19
CA VAL A 85 3.35 4.98 -2.28
C VAL A 85 3.69 4.32 -0.95
N PHE A 86 4.88 4.65 -0.43
CA PHE A 86 5.34 4.15 0.86
C PHE A 86 4.62 4.87 2.00
N LEU A 87 4.09 4.13 2.98
CA LEU A 87 3.27 4.72 4.04
C LEU A 87 3.97 5.82 4.85
N PRO A 88 5.25 5.71 5.23
CA PRO A 88 5.97 6.82 5.87
C PRO A 88 6.06 8.10 5.02
N ASP A 89 6.01 7.99 3.68
CA ASP A 89 6.04 9.19 2.83
C ASP A 89 4.70 9.94 2.86
N ILE A 90 3.58 9.23 3.06
CA ILE A 90 2.28 9.86 3.33
C ILE A 90 2.31 10.65 4.63
N ALA A 91 2.84 10.06 5.71
CA ALA A 91 2.96 10.76 6.99
C ALA A 91 3.81 12.03 6.88
N ARG A 92 4.90 12.00 6.09
CA ARG A 92 5.72 13.18 5.80
C ARG A 92 4.96 14.21 4.97
N PHE A 93 4.25 13.76 3.93
CA PHE A 93 3.42 14.63 3.09
C PHE A 93 2.34 15.34 3.90
N TYR A 94 1.64 14.63 4.79
CA TYR A 94 0.64 15.20 5.70
C TYR A 94 1.27 16.27 6.59
N LYS A 95 2.43 15.97 7.21
CA LYS A 95 3.18 16.95 8.01
C LYS A 95 3.51 18.22 7.20
N ASP A 96 4.00 18.06 5.96
CA ASP A 96 4.44 19.19 5.13
C ASP A 96 3.26 20.03 4.60
N LYS A 97 2.05 19.46 4.60
CA LYS A 97 0.78 20.14 4.28
C LYS A 97 -0.01 20.59 5.51
N ASN A 98 0.51 20.37 6.73
CA ASN A 98 -0.18 20.62 8.00
C ASN A 98 -1.52 19.84 8.11
N LEU A 99 -1.52 18.59 7.62
CA LEU A 99 -2.66 17.68 7.74
C LEU A 99 -2.45 16.72 8.90
N ILE A 100 -3.52 16.39 9.62
CA ILE A 100 -3.53 15.54 10.81
C ILE A 100 -4.08 14.14 10.51
N ASN A 101 -3.85 13.21 11.41
CA ASN A 101 -4.38 11.84 11.49
C ASN A 101 -3.67 10.79 10.61
N ALA A 102 -2.62 11.13 9.86
CA ALA A 102 -1.78 10.16 9.17
C ALA A 102 -0.42 9.90 9.85
N GLU A 103 -0.20 10.44 11.06
CA GLU A 103 1.09 10.35 11.77
C GLU A 103 1.44 8.91 12.16
N PHE A 104 0.44 8.04 12.34
CA PHE A 104 0.65 6.63 12.66
C PHE A 104 1.34 5.85 11.53
N LEU A 105 1.19 6.31 10.28
CA LEU A 105 1.79 5.68 9.11
C LEU A 105 3.33 5.76 9.11
N ILE A 106 3.93 6.70 9.87
CA ILE A 106 5.40 6.89 9.89
C ILE A 106 6.15 5.64 10.32
N GLY A 107 5.53 4.82 11.15
CA GLY A 107 6.11 3.59 11.68
C GLY A 107 5.74 2.32 10.92
N ILE A 108 4.88 2.37 9.92
CA ILE A 108 4.39 1.18 9.22
C ILE A 108 5.14 1.02 7.90
N PRO A 109 5.95 -0.03 7.72
CA PRO A 109 6.54 -0.33 6.42
C PRO A 109 5.45 -0.90 5.48
N GLY A 110 5.54 -0.55 4.20
CA GLY A 110 4.61 -1.06 3.20
C GLY A 110 4.06 0.00 2.28
N SER A 111 3.19 -0.42 1.37
CA SER A 111 2.52 0.43 0.38
C SER A 111 1.06 0.64 0.71
N VAL A 112 0.46 1.68 0.12
CA VAL A 112 -0.96 1.99 0.23
C VAL A 112 -1.85 0.80 -0.13
N GLY A 113 -1.61 0.13 -1.26
CA GLY A 113 -2.41 -1.04 -1.66
C GLY A 113 -2.34 -2.17 -0.63
N GLY A 114 -1.15 -2.42 -0.06
CA GLY A 114 -0.98 -3.37 1.04
C GLY A 114 -1.68 -2.91 2.33
N ALA A 115 -1.66 -1.61 2.62
CA ALA A 115 -2.32 -1.04 3.79
C ALA A 115 -3.84 -1.14 3.70
N VAL A 116 -4.43 -0.88 2.55
CA VAL A 116 -5.87 -1.11 2.31
C VAL A 116 -6.19 -2.59 2.48
N LYS A 117 -5.44 -3.50 1.83
CA LYS A 117 -5.70 -4.95 1.88
C LYS A 117 -5.62 -5.51 3.28
N MET A 118 -4.69 -5.03 4.09
CA MET A 118 -4.43 -5.52 5.45
C MET A 118 -5.08 -4.66 6.53
N ASN A 119 -5.83 -3.62 6.19
CA ASN A 119 -6.27 -2.60 7.14
C ASN A 119 -5.14 -2.25 8.12
N ALA A 120 -4.00 -1.81 7.57
CA ALA A 120 -2.78 -1.63 8.34
C ALA A 120 -2.97 -0.58 9.43
N GLY A 121 -2.53 -0.89 10.64
CA GLY A 121 -2.73 0.02 11.76
C GLY A 121 -1.62 -0.03 12.80
N ALA A 122 -1.48 1.06 13.53
CA ALA A 122 -0.56 1.24 14.65
C ALA A 122 -1.08 2.35 15.59
N TYR A 123 -0.70 2.28 16.85
CA TYR A 123 -0.98 3.34 17.84
C TYR A 123 -2.48 3.64 18.03
N GLY A 124 -3.33 2.63 17.87
CA GLY A 124 -4.79 2.77 18.01
C GLY A 124 -5.50 3.29 16.76
N TRP A 125 -4.80 3.50 15.66
CA TRP A 125 -5.35 3.91 14.36
C TRP A 125 -5.22 2.79 13.33
N GLU A 126 -6.17 2.74 12.40
CA GLU A 126 -6.17 1.84 11.25
C GLU A 126 -6.26 2.64 9.94
N PHE A 127 -5.85 2.04 8.83
CA PHE A 127 -5.87 2.71 7.51
C PHE A 127 -7.29 3.12 7.11
N SER A 128 -8.28 2.30 7.47
CA SER A 128 -9.70 2.61 7.28
C SER A 128 -10.17 3.88 7.98
N ASP A 129 -9.51 4.35 9.05
CA ASP A 129 -9.92 5.56 9.76
C ASP A 129 -9.68 6.84 8.95
N ILE A 130 -8.73 6.81 8.03
CA ILE A 130 -8.38 7.94 7.16
C ILE A 130 -8.77 7.73 5.69
N LEU A 131 -9.31 6.56 5.34
CA LEU A 131 -9.71 6.23 3.98
C LEU A 131 -11.08 6.83 3.66
N SER A 132 -11.22 7.44 2.47
CA SER A 132 -12.48 7.86 1.88
C SER A 132 -12.95 6.88 0.80
N SER A 133 -12.07 6.59 -0.18
CA SER A 133 -12.37 5.70 -1.30
C SER A 133 -11.09 5.10 -1.88
N ILE A 134 -11.24 4.12 -2.77
CA ILE A 134 -10.15 3.57 -3.59
C ILE A 134 -10.54 3.52 -5.06
N GLU A 135 -9.56 3.64 -5.93
CA GLU A 135 -9.68 3.23 -7.33
C GLU A 135 -9.07 1.84 -7.51
N VAL A 136 -9.79 0.98 -8.18
CA VAL A 136 -9.36 -0.39 -8.47
C VAL A 136 -9.45 -0.69 -9.96
N TYR A 137 -8.55 -1.50 -10.47
CA TYR A 137 -8.75 -2.18 -11.75
C TYR A 137 -9.52 -3.48 -11.47
N ASN A 138 -10.73 -3.58 -12.03
CA ASN A 138 -11.56 -4.77 -11.89
C ASN A 138 -11.20 -5.76 -13.00
N LEU A 139 -10.75 -6.94 -12.62
CA LEU A 139 -10.26 -7.99 -13.54
C LEU A 139 -11.37 -8.66 -14.34
N VAL A 140 -12.63 -8.54 -13.90
CA VAL A 140 -13.80 -9.12 -14.58
C VAL A 140 -14.33 -8.16 -15.64
N THR A 141 -14.54 -6.88 -15.23
CA THR A 141 -15.07 -5.84 -16.12
C THR A 141 -13.99 -5.20 -17.01
N LYS A 142 -12.71 -5.39 -16.65
CA LYS A 142 -11.52 -4.77 -17.29
C LYS A 142 -11.58 -3.24 -17.29
N LYS A 143 -12.15 -2.67 -16.23
CA LYS A 143 -12.31 -1.22 -16.07
C LYS A 143 -11.77 -0.76 -14.73
N ILE A 144 -11.44 0.53 -14.67
CA ILE A 144 -11.18 1.21 -13.42
C ILE A 144 -12.53 1.57 -12.80
N GLU A 145 -12.69 1.22 -11.54
CA GLU A 145 -13.89 1.45 -10.74
C GLU A 145 -13.48 2.15 -9.44
N THR A 146 -14.36 3.00 -8.92
CA THR A 146 -14.20 3.59 -7.60
C THR A 146 -15.07 2.82 -6.61
N LEU A 147 -14.51 2.50 -5.46
CA LEU A 147 -15.21 1.93 -4.32
C LEU A 147 -15.10 2.89 -3.14
N ASP A 148 -16.23 3.25 -2.56
CA ASP A 148 -16.24 4.01 -1.32
C ASP A 148 -15.78 3.14 -0.15
N LYS A 149 -15.33 3.76 0.93
CA LYS A 149 -14.90 3.03 2.13
C LYS A 149 -15.95 2.02 2.60
N ASP A 150 -17.23 2.41 2.53
CA ASP A 150 -18.36 1.60 3.02
C ASP A 150 -18.65 0.37 2.13
N ASP A 151 -18.13 0.35 0.90
CA ASP A 151 -18.18 -0.82 0.01
C ASP A 151 -17.16 -1.90 0.40
N ILE A 152 -16.23 -1.59 1.31
CA ILE A 152 -15.15 -2.46 1.75
C ILE A 152 -15.39 -2.88 3.19
N ASN A 153 -15.43 -4.17 3.45
CA ASN A 153 -15.56 -4.68 4.82
C ASN A 153 -14.20 -4.74 5.49
N PHE A 154 -13.89 -3.75 6.33
CA PHE A 154 -12.66 -3.71 7.12
C PHE A 154 -12.84 -4.43 8.46
N SER A 155 -11.79 -5.14 8.86
CA SER A 155 -11.64 -5.73 10.19
C SER A 155 -10.17 -5.74 10.61
N TYR A 156 -9.87 -6.23 11.81
CA TYR A 156 -8.49 -6.27 12.28
C TYR A 156 -7.60 -7.05 11.31
N ARG A 157 -6.61 -6.36 10.72
CA ARG A 157 -5.65 -6.90 9.74
C ARG A 157 -6.29 -7.58 8.52
N SER A 158 -7.47 -7.14 8.12
CA SER A 158 -8.18 -7.71 6.97
C SER A 158 -9.09 -6.70 6.28
N SER A 159 -9.29 -6.91 4.97
CA SER A 159 -10.33 -6.27 4.18
C SER A 159 -10.92 -7.29 3.19
N SER A 160 -12.21 -7.23 2.92
CA SER A 160 -12.93 -8.06 1.95
C SER A 160 -13.70 -7.20 0.93
N ASN A 161 -14.36 -7.83 -0.03
CA ASN A 161 -14.94 -7.22 -1.24
C ASN A 161 -13.90 -6.66 -2.22
N LEU A 162 -12.67 -7.16 -2.14
CA LEU A 162 -11.56 -6.80 -3.04
C LEU A 162 -11.13 -7.97 -3.94
N GLU A 163 -11.93 -9.02 -4.04
CA GLU A 163 -11.70 -10.15 -4.93
C GLU A 163 -11.73 -9.67 -6.39
N ASN A 164 -10.80 -10.18 -7.19
CA ASN A 164 -10.63 -9.79 -8.59
C ASN A 164 -10.42 -8.27 -8.82
N LYS A 165 -9.83 -7.57 -7.85
CA LYS A 165 -9.55 -6.14 -7.93
C LYS A 165 -8.11 -5.85 -7.59
N VAL A 166 -7.46 -4.99 -8.38
CA VAL A 166 -6.13 -4.45 -8.09
C VAL A 166 -6.27 -3.01 -7.68
N ILE A 167 -5.81 -2.66 -6.49
CA ILE A 167 -5.85 -1.28 -5.99
C ILE A 167 -4.85 -0.44 -6.79
N ILE A 168 -5.32 0.64 -7.40
CA ILE A 168 -4.53 1.61 -8.17
C ILE A 168 -4.19 2.81 -7.31
N SER A 169 -5.19 3.37 -6.63
CA SER A 169 -5.02 4.52 -5.76
C SER A 169 -5.98 4.47 -4.56
N ALA A 170 -5.71 5.29 -3.56
CA ALA A 170 -6.61 5.57 -2.46
C ALA A 170 -6.80 7.08 -2.32
N THR A 171 -8.00 7.49 -1.92
CA THR A 171 -8.33 8.86 -1.50
C THR A 171 -8.42 8.86 0.02
N LEU A 172 -7.60 9.69 0.65
CA LEU A 172 -7.52 9.82 2.10
C LEU A 172 -8.10 11.17 2.55
N ILE A 173 -8.61 11.22 3.77
CA ILE A 173 -9.14 12.43 4.39
C ILE A 173 -7.99 13.35 4.78
N GLY A 174 -7.95 14.56 4.23
CA GLY A 174 -6.93 15.59 4.48
C GLY A 174 -7.45 16.71 5.38
N THR A 175 -7.50 16.47 6.69
CA THR A 175 -7.94 17.48 7.67
C THR A 175 -6.78 18.36 8.10
N GLU A 176 -6.94 19.68 8.05
CA GLU A 176 -5.94 20.62 8.57
C GLU A 176 -5.79 20.49 10.10
N GLY A 177 -4.57 20.57 10.60
CA GLY A 177 -4.25 20.41 12.01
C GLY A 177 -3.12 21.31 12.49
N ASP A 178 -2.93 21.37 13.81
CA ASP A 178 -1.83 22.11 14.41
C ASP A 178 -0.47 21.48 14.05
N PRO A 179 0.45 22.23 13.40
CA PRO A 179 1.77 21.74 13.02
C PRO A 179 2.62 21.27 14.21
N ALA A 180 2.45 21.87 15.39
CA ALA A 180 3.18 21.47 16.60
C ALA A 180 2.70 20.10 17.08
N LEU A 181 1.38 19.86 17.09
CA LEU A 181 0.79 18.59 17.46
C LEU A 181 1.20 17.47 16.48
N ILE A 182 1.13 17.74 15.16
CA ILE A 182 1.55 16.79 14.12
C ILE A 182 3.01 16.37 14.35
N LYS A 183 3.90 17.34 14.57
CA LYS A 183 5.32 17.09 14.81
C LYS A 183 5.57 16.30 16.10
N SER A 184 4.81 16.57 17.16
CA SER A 184 4.90 15.82 18.43
C SER A 184 4.51 14.36 18.21
N ARG A 185 3.33 14.08 17.64
CA ARG A 185 2.83 12.73 17.37
C ARG A 185 3.78 11.91 16.50
N LEU A 186 4.35 12.51 15.44
CA LEU A 186 5.36 11.83 14.61
C LEU A 186 6.59 11.42 15.41
N LYS A 187 7.11 12.31 16.27
CA LYS A 187 8.26 12.01 17.13
C LYS A 187 7.95 10.89 18.13
N GLU A 188 6.77 10.93 18.74
CA GLU A 188 6.32 9.93 19.70
C GLU A 188 6.20 8.55 19.04
N ASN A 189 5.58 8.47 17.85
CA ASN A 189 5.43 7.23 17.11
C ASN A 189 6.79 6.64 16.69
N ILE A 190 7.71 7.48 16.22
CA ILE A 190 9.08 7.04 15.85
C ILE A 190 9.82 6.52 17.09
N LYS A 191 9.73 7.26 18.21
CA LYS A 191 10.36 6.87 19.47
C LYS A 191 9.80 5.54 19.98
N TYR A 192 8.47 5.42 20.05
CA TYR A 192 7.82 4.20 20.51
C TYR A 192 8.27 2.98 19.69
N ARG A 193 8.29 3.11 18.34
CA ARG A 193 8.77 2.02 17.48
C ARG A 193 10.23 1.66 17.79
N LYS A 194 11.10 2.66 17.95
CA LYS A 194 12.52 2.44 18.27
C LYS A 194 12.72 1.73 19.62
N ASP A 195 11.88 2.07 20.58
CA ASP A 195 12.01 1.54 21.96
C ASP A 195 11.40 0.14 22.11
N THR A 196 10.43 -0.23 21.25
CA THR A 196 9.64 -1.47 21.42
C THR A 196 9.87 -2.52 20.33
N GLN A 197 10.52 -2.17 19.20
CA GLN A 197 10.71 -3.09 18.09
C GLN A 197 12.20 -3.29 17.76
N PRO A 198 12.58 -4.47 17.25
CA PRO A 198 13.94 -4.71 16.76
C PRO A 198 14.35 -3.67 15.70
N SER A 199 15.64 -3.52 15.48
CA SER A 199 16.15 -2.63 14.43
C SER A 199 15.57 -3.01 13.05
N ALA A 200 15.47 -2.03 12.15
CA ALA A 200 14.87 -2.20 10.82
C ALA A 200 15.50 -3.30 9.93
N ILE A 201 16.68 -3.81 10.31
CA ILE A 201 17.34 -4.93 9.62
C ILE A 201 16.59 -6.26 9.84
N TYR A 202 15.86 -6.40 10.96
CA TYR A 202 15.19 -7.63 11.39
C TYR A 202 13.67 -7.49 11.48
N ASN A 203 13.11 -6.37 11.02
CA ASN A 203 11.71 -6.03 11.20
C ASN A 203 11.09 -5.53 9.88
N ALA A 204 9.97 -6.11 9.50
CA ALA A 204 9.18 -5.68 8.35
C ALA A 204 8.11 -4.68 8.74
#